data_b3d90eb8b2acc2540ef3819c2d78cce8
#
_entry.id   b3d90eb8b2acc2540ef3819c2d78cce8
#
_cell.length_a   1.000
_cell.length_b   1.000
_cell.length_c   1.000
_cell.angle_alpha   90.00
_cell.angle_beta   90.00
_cell.angle_gamma   90.00
#
_symmetry.space_group_name_H-M   'P 1'
#
loop_
_entity.id
_entity.type
_entity.pdbx_description
1 polymer ?
#
loop_
_entity_poly.entity_id
_entity_poly.type
_entity_poly.pdbx_seq_one_letter_code
_entity_poly.pdbx_strand_id
1 'polypeptide(L)'
;MLSGISAITIGQSHIDNKTECQDSAILDFNDKYVMGAVADGHGSKKHFRSAKGSQFAVEAAKYSIYEYMNDYNRFVEAYNYDKQYLINRIIKMTISKWHIKINEDVDMNPITQNEIDKYLDND
;
A
#
# COMPACT_ATOMS: atom_id res chain seq x y z
N MET A 1 9.17 -25.52 4.15
CA MET A 1 8.45 -24.72 3.12
C MET A 1 7.57 -23.69 3.81
N LEU A 2 7.66 -22.44 3.38
CA LEU A 2 6.77 -21.39 3.84
C LEU A 2 5.56 -21.30 2.92
N SER A 3 4.39 -21.08 3.47
CA SER A 3 3.16 -20.89 2.71
C SER A 3 2.26 -19.89 3.41
N GLY A 4 1.26 -19.40 2.72
CA GLY A 4 0.32 -18.46 3.31
C GLY A 4 -0.87 -18.20 2.41
N ILE A 5 -1.87 -17.53 2.99
CA ILE A 5 -3.08 -17.09 2.30
C ILE A 5 -3.46 -15.69 2.75
N SER A 6 -3.94 -14.87 1.83
CA SER A 6 -4.54 -13.58 2.16
C SER A 6 -5.94 -13.47 1.56
N ALA A 7 -6.79 -12.70 2.20
CA ALA A 7 -8.14 -12.44 1.73
C ALA A 7 -8.58 -11.03 2.13
N ILE A 8 -9.42 -10.43 1.27
CA ILE A 8 -10.04 -9.13 1.51
C ILE A 8 -11.54 -9.32 1.33
N THR A 9 -12.33 -8.73 2.22
CA THR A 9 -13.78 -8.69 2.07
C THR A 9 -14.27 -7.25 2.12
N ILE A 10 -15.28 -6.96 1.29
CA ILE A 10 -15.89 -5.64 1.26
C ILE A 10 -16.85 -5.47 2.44
N GLY A 11 -16.82 -4.31 3.10
CA GLY A 11 -17.74 -3.99 4.18
C GLY A 11 -19.17 -3.77 3.70
N GLN A 12 -20.15 -4.01 4.59
CA GLN A 12 -21.56 -3.89 4.26
C GLN A 12 -21.94 -2.49 3.79
N SER A 13 -21.39 -1.45 4.41
CA SER A 13 -21.67 -0.06 4.00
C SER A 13 -21.23 0.23 2.56
N HIS A 14 -20.12 -0.37 2.10
CA HIS A 14 -19.68 -0.24 0.72
C HIS A 14 -20.61 -0.97 -0.24
N ILE A 15 -21.12 -2.14 0.15
CA ILE A 15 -22.10 -2.88 -0.62
C ILE A 15 -23.40 -2.08 -0.74
N ASP A 16 -23.91 -1.55 0.37
CA ASP A 16 -25.15 -0.77 0.44
C ASP A 16 -25.07 0.51 -0.38
N ASN A 17 -23.91 1.18 -0.36
CA ASN A 17 -23.67 2.42 -1.10
C ASN A 17 -23.12 2.19 -2.53
N LYS A 18 -22.97 0.94 -2.95
CA LYS A 18 -22.39 0.56 -4.25
C LYS A 18 -21.01 1.16 -4.49
N THR A 19 -20.21 1.25 -3.42
CA THR A 19 -18.83 1.70 -3.49
C THR A 19 -17.87 0.51 -3.56
N GLU A 20 -16.70 0.71 -4.12
CA GLU A 20 -15.66 -0.32 -4.20
C GLU A 20 -14.98 -0.54 -2.84
N CYS A 21 -14.37 -1.69 -2.67
CA CYS A 21 -13.48 -1.94 -1.54
C CYS A 21 -12.22 -1.10 -1.69
N GLN A 22 -11.89 -0.31 -0.67
CA GLN A 22 -10.77 0.61 -0.69
C GLN A 22 -9.55 0.10 0.09
N ASP A 23 -9.69 -1.05 0.73
CA ASP A 23 -8.61 -1.70 1.45
C ASP A 23 -7.82 -2.61 0.52
N SER A 24 -6.55 -2.79 0.84
CA SER A 24 -5.67 -3.66 0.07
C SER A 24 -4.82 -4.52 0.99
N ALA A 25 -4.51 -5.71 0.52
CA ALA A 25 -3.58 -6.61 1.20
C ALA A 25 -2.70 -7.29 0.16
N ILE A 26 -1.48 -7.58 0.55
CA ILE A 26 -0.54 -8.34 -0.26
C ILE A 26 0.16 -9.35 0.63
N LEU A 27 0.38 -10.54 0.10
CA LEU A 27 1.14 -11.59 0.74
C LEU A 27 2.14 -12.14 -0.27
N ASP A 28 3.39 -12.25 0.15
CA ASP A 28 4.42 -12.87 -0.66
C ASP A 28 5.35 -13.70 0.21
N PHE A 29 5.90 -14.74 -0.36
CA PHE A 29 6.76 -15.66 0.37
C PHE A 29 7.70 -16.40 -0.56
N ASN A 30 8.81 -16.85 0.00
CA ASN A 30 9.74 -17.78 -0.60
C ASN A 30 10.22 -18.78 0.45
N ASP A 31 11.28 -19.53 0.16
CA ASP A 31 11.79 -20.54 1.09
C ASP A 31 12.41 -19.95 2.36
N LYS A 32 12.67 -18.66 2.40
CA LYS A 32 13.39 -17.99 3.49
C LYS A 32 12.50 -17.11 4.36
N TYR A 33 11.47 -16.46 3.78
CA TYR A 33 10.63 -15.52 4.52
C TYR A 33 9.20 -15.45 3.97
N VAL A 34 8.32 -14.97 4.82
CA VAL A 34 6.97 -14.54 4.47
C VAL A 34 6.88 -13.03 4.71
N MET A 35 6.26 -12.31 3.78
CA MET A 35 6.01 -10.88 3.89
C MET A 35 4.54 -10.60 3.64
N GLY A 36 3.95 -9.78 4.49
CA GLY A 36 2.58 -9.30 4.33
C GLY A 36 2.49 -7.80 4.53
N ALA A 37 1.57 -7.17 3.83
CA ALA A 37 1.22 -5.77 4.01
C ALA A 37 -0.28 -5.57 3.83
N VAL A 38 -0.84 -4.66 4.62
CA VAL A 38 -2.24 -4.27 4.53
C VAL A 38 -2.31 -2.75 4.51
N ALA A 39 -3.27 -2.22 3.78
CA ALA A 39 -3.54 -0.79 3.73
C ALA A 39 -5.04 -0.54 3.77
N ASP A 40 -5.44 0.40 4.62
CA ASP A 40 -6.81 0.84 4.78
C ASP A 40 -6.99 2.15 3.98
N GLY A 41 -7.96 2.16 3.08
CA GLY A 41 -8.27 3.32 2.26
C GLY A 41 -9.41 4.15 2.86
N HIS A 42 -9.37 5.46 2.59
CA HIS A 42 -10.44 6.35 3.04
C HIS A 42 -11.73 6.16 2.25
N GLY A 43 -12.84 5.96 2.96
CA GLY A 43 -14.16 5.72 2.36
C GLY A 43 -14.94 6.96 1.94
N SER A 44 -14.44 8.17 2.17
CA SER A 44 -15.18 9.38 1.83
C SER A 44 -15.05 9.73 0.35
N LYS A 45 -16.05 10.46 -0.17
CA LYS A 45 -16.06 10.94 -1.57
C LYS A 45 -14.85 11.81 -1.92
N LYS A 46 -14.26 12.48 -0.93
CA LYS A 46 -13.05 13.31 -1.11
C LYS A 46 -11.80 12.49 -1.44
N HIS A 47 -11.81 11.21 -1.11
CA HIS A 47 -10.70 10.29 -1.35
C HIS A 47 -11.04 9.35 -2.52
N PHE A 48 -11.31 9.96 -3.68
CA PHE A 48 -11.91 9.30 -4.85
C PHE A 48 -11.03 8.21 -5.51
N ARG A 49 -9.76 8.11 -5.14
CA ARG A 49 -8.84 7.06 -5.65
C ARG A 49 -8.25 6.21 -4.53
N SER A 50 -8.99 6.04 -3.43
CA SER A 50 -8.50 5.30 -2.25
C SER A 50 -8.18 3.85 -2.54
N ALA A 51 -8.95 3.18 -3.41
CA ALA A 51 -8.65 1.79 -3.80
C ALA A 51 -7.29 1.67 -4.47
N LYS A 52 -6.98 2.56 -5.42
CA LYS A 52 -5.65 2.63 -6.05
C LYS A 52 -4.59 3.03 -5.05
N GLY A 53 -4.88 4.01 -4.20
CA GLY A 53 -3.95 4.50 -3.18
C GLY A 53 -3.52 3.41 -2.21
N SER A 54 -4.45 2.61 -1.71
CA SER A 54 -4.15 1.49 -0.82
C SER A 54 -3.39 0.37 -1.53
N GLN A 55 -3.72 0.07 -2.78
CA GLN A 55 -2.98 -0.89 -3.60
C GLN A 55 -1.53 -0.45 -3.79
N PHE A 56 -1.32 0.81 -4.16
CA PHE A 56 0.03 1.37 -4.32
C PHE A 56 0.82 1.35 -3.02
N ALA A 57 0.15 1.55 -1.88
CA ALA A 57 0.80 1.52 -0.56
C ALA A 57 1.35 0.13 -0.23
N VAL A 58 0.57 -0.93 -0.43
CA VAL A 58 1.05 -2.29 -0.16
C VAL A 58 2.14 -2.72 -1.15
N GLU A 59 2.06 -2.32 -2.40
CA GLU A 59 3.10 -2.58 -3.39
C GLU A 59 4.40 -1.83 -3.05
N ALA A 60 4.29 -0.56 -2.65
CA ALA A 60 5.43 0.23 -2.22
C ALA A 60 6.13 -0.37 -1.00
N ALA A 61 5.36 -0.86 -0.02
CA ALA A 61 5.89 -1.55 1.15
C ALA A 61 6.64 -2.83 0.74
N LYS A 62 6.05 -3.63 -0.13
CA LYS A 62 6.66 -4.85 -0.66
C LYS A 62 8.02 -4.57 -1.30
N TYR A 63 8.09 -3.62 -2.22
CA TYR A 63 9.33 -3.30 -2.91
C TYR A 63 10.38 -2.70 -1.98
N SER A 64 9.97 -1.91 -1.00
CA SER A 64 10.89 -1.36 0.00
C SER A 64 11.53 -2.45 0.85
N ILE A 65 10.75 -3.44 1.26
CA ILE A 65 11.25 -4.60 2.00
C ILE A 65 12.17 -5.43 1.11
N TYR A 66 11.83 -5.67 -0.14
CA TYR A 66 12.66 -6.45 -1.06
C TYR A 66 14.04 -5.86 -1.30
N GLU A 67 14.18 -4.54 -1.32
CA GLU A 67 15.50 -3.91 -1.45
C GLU A 67 16.46 -4.33 -0.34
N TYR A 68 15.94 -4.54 0.88
CA TYR A 68 16.75 -5.06 1.99
C TYR A 68 16.90 -6.58 1.93
N MET A 69 15.86 -7.29 1.53
CA MET A 69 15.87 -8.76 1.52
C MET A 69 16.68 -9.36 0.39
N ASN A 70 17.07 -8.57 -0.63
CA ASN A 70 18.01 -9.01 -1.66
C ASN A 70 19.36 -9.42 -1.07
N ASP A 71 19.75 -8.82 0.05
CA ASP A 71 20.91 -9.23 0.84
C ASP A 71 20.44 -9.48 2.29
N TYR A 72 20.05 -10.71 2.56
CA TYR A 72 19.50 -11.08 3.86
C TYR A 72 20.49 -10.85 5.02
N ASN A 73 21.77 -11.13 4.81
CA ASN A 73 22.77 -10.90 5.85
C ASN A 73 22.88 -9.41 6.19
N ARG A 74 22.87 -8.55 5.20
CA ARG A 74 22.87 -7.10 5.39
C ARG A 74 21.63 -6.62 6.14
N PHE A 75 20.48 -7.18 5.83
CA PHE A 75 19.24 -6.90 6.56
C PHE A 75 19.36 -7.27 8.04
N VAL A 76 19.84 -8.48 8.33
CA VAL A 76 20.04 -8.95 9.73
C VAL A 76 21.05 -8.09 10.47
N GLU A 77 22.15 -7.72 9.83
CA GLU A 77 23.15 -6.82 10.44
C GLU A 77 22.55 -5.46 10.78
N ALA A 78 21.78 -4.86 9.86
CA ALA A 78 21.12 -3.58 10.08
C ALA A 78 20.07 -3.68 11.19
N TYR A 79 19.30 -4.76 11.24
CA TYR A 79 18.31 -5.00 12.28
C TYR A 79 18.96 -5.12 13.66
N ASN A 80 20.07 -5.85 13.77
CA ASN A 80 20.78 -6.05 15.03
C ASN A 80 21.55 -4.79 15.47
N TYR A 81 22.01 -3.98 14.51
CA TYR A 81 22.74 -2.76 14.81
C TYR A 81 21.83 -1.64 15.33
N ASP A 82 20.77 -1.33 14.59
CA ASP A 82 19.79 -0.31 14.97
C ASP A 82 18.44 -0.59 14.30
N LYS A 83 17.62 -1.36 14.99
CA LYS A 83 16.29 -1.77 14.53
C LYS A 83 15.41 -0.57 14.19
N GLN A 84 15.42 0.46 15.02
CA GLN A 84 14.55 1.62 14.82
C GLN A 84 14.96 2.42 13.59
N TYR A 85 16.25 2.56 13.37
CA TYR A 85 16.76 3.21 12.15
C TYR A 85 16.35 2.46 10.90
N LEU A 86 16.47 1.12 10.91
CA LEU A 86 16.05 0.26 9.80
C LEU A 86 14.56 0.42 9.51
N ILE A 87 13.71 0.37 10.54
CA ILE A 87 12.26 0.53 10.41
C ILE A 87 11.93 1.91 9.81
N ASN A 88 12.55 2.96 10.31
CA ASN A 88 12.33 4.33 9.80
C ASN A 88 12.76 4.47 8.34
N ARG A 89 13.85 3.82 7.94
CA ARG A 89 14.27 3.79 6.53
C ARG A 89 13.27 3.10 5.64
N ILE A 90 12.76 1.95 6.05
CA ILE A 90 11.73 1.21 5.30
C ILE A 90 10.46 2.05 5.16
N ILE A 91 10.02 2.72 6.22
CA ILE A 91 8.86 3.62 6.20
C ILE A 91 9.07 4.75 5.18
N LYS A 92 10.20 5.44 5.25
CA LYS A 92 10.52 6.53 4.32
C LYS A 92 10.58 6.07 2.87
N MET A 93 11.19 4.94 2.61
CA MET A 93 11.24 4.34 1.27
C MET A 93 9.84 4.00 0.77
N THR A 94 9.00 3.43 1.63
CA THR A 94 7.60 3.08 1.29
C THR A 94 6.82 4.33 0.92
N ILE A 95 6.88 5.39 1.71
CA ILE A 95 6.19 6.65 1.44
C ILE A 95 6.68 7.25 0.11
N SER A 96 7.98 7.27 -0.12
CA SER A 96 8.56 7.80 -1.36
C SER A 96 8.09 7.02 -2.60
N LYS A 97 8.12 5.70 -2.54
CA LYS A 97 7.65 4.85 -3.64
C LYS A 97 6.15 4.99 -3.87
N TRP A 98 5.38 5.14 -2.81
CA TRP A 98 3.93 5.38 -2.88
C TRP A 98 3.63 6.68 -3.61
N HIS A 99 4.31 7.76 -3.26
CA HIS A 99 4.17 9.06 -3.93
C HIS A 99 4.52 8.97 -5.43
N ILE A 100 5.58 8.25 -5.78
CA ILE A 100 5.96 8.05 -7.18
C ILE A 100 4.83 7.34 -7.95
N LYS A 101 4.26 6.28 -7.39
CA LYS A 101 3.16 5.54 -8.01
C LYS A 101 1.91 6.40 -8.19
N ILE A 102 1.57 7.21 -7.18
CA ILE A 102 0.43 8.14 -7.27
C ILE A 102 0.66 9.17 -8.38
N ASN A 103 1.85 9.75 -8.45
CA ASN A 103 2.17 10.73 -9.48
C ASN A 103 2.14 10.12 -10.88
N GLU A 104 2.67 8.92 -11.06
CA GLU A 104 2.58 8.19 -12.32
C GLU A 104 1.13 7.91 -12.71
N ASP A 105 0.28 7.51 -11.75
CA ASP A 105 -1.14 7.28 -12.02
C ASP A 105 -1.84 8.57 -12.46
N VAL A 106 -1.58 9.69 -11.81
CA VAL A 106 -2.16 10.99 -12.17
C VAL A 106 -1.69 11.43 -13.56
N ASP A 107 -0.43 11.18 -13.90
CA ASP A 107 0.11 11.51 -15.23
C ASP A 107 -0.54 10.66 -16.34
N MET A 108 -0.75 9.38 -16.08
CA MET A 108 -1.37 8.44 -17.03
C MET A 108 -2.90 8.56 -17.07
N ASN A 109 -3.51 8.90 -15.95
CA ASN A 109 -4.95 9.01 -15.75
C ASN A 109 -5.27 10.36 -15.10
N PRO A 110 -5.24 11.49 -15.84
CA PRO A 110 -5.46 12.81 -15.27
C PRO A 110 -6.76 12.91 -14.47
N ILE A 111 -6.74 13.74 -13.44
CA ILE A 111 -7.91 13.96 -12.59
C ILE A 111 -9.06 14.51 -13.46
N THR A 112 -10.22 13.86 -13.36
CA THR A 112 -11.40 14.20 -14.15
C THR A 112 -12.24 15.28 -13.45
N GLN A 113 -13.09 15.96 -14.19
CA GLN A 113 -14.03 16.93 -13.63
C GLN A 113 -14.97 16.27 -12.61
N ASN A 114 -15.42 15.04 -12.87
CA ASN A 114 -16.27 14.29 -11.94
C ASN A 114 -15.56 14.02 -10.60
N GLU A 115 -14.27 13.71 -10.63
CA GLU A 115 -13.46 13.54 -9.42
C GLU A 115 -13.29 14.85 -8.65
N ILE A 116 -13.08 15.96 -9.35
CA ILE A 116 -13.03 17.30 -8.75
C ILE A 116 -14.36 17.63 -8.07
N ASP A 117 -15.47 17.36 -8.73
CA ASP A 117 -16.81 17.64 -8.21
C ASP A 117 -17.06 16.82 -6.93
N LYS A 118 -16.65 15.55 -6.89
CA LYS A 118 -16.72 14.71 -5.68
C LYS A 118 -15.87 15.25 -4.55
N TYR A 119 -14.68 15.75 -4.85
CA TYR A 119 -13.79 16.34 -3.84
C TYR A 119 -14.38 17.62 -3.26
N LEU A 120 -15.05 18.43 -4.07
CA LEU A 120 -15.67 19.69 -3.66
C LEU A 120 -17.03 19.50 -2.97
N ASP A 121 -17.62 18.32 -3.08
CA ASP A 121 -18.86 17.97 -2.39
C ASP A 121 -18.58 17.87 -0.88
N ASN A 122 -19.27 18.69 -0.11
CA ASN A 122 -19.06 18.82 1.35
C ASN A 122 -19.95 17.92 2.19
N ASP A 123 -20.59 16.96 1.61
CA ASP A 123 -21.44 16.01 2.35
C ASP A 123 -20.68 15.03 3.25
#